data_48f1c8f8419a10315e24808183891aa0
#
_entry.id   48f1c8f8419a10315e24808183891aa0
#
_cell.length_a   1.000
_cell.length_b   1.000
_cell.length_c   1.000
_cell.angle_alpha   90.00
_cell.angle_beta   90.00
_cell.angle_gamma   90.00
#
_symmetry.space_group_name_H-M   'P 1'
#
loop_
_entity.id
_entity.type
_entity.pdbx_description
1 polymer ?
#
loop_
_entity_poly.entity_id
_entity_poly.type
_entity_poly.pdbx_seq_one_letter_code
_entity_poly.pdbx_strand_id
1 'polypeptide(L)'
;PLTSLHLEPLPLPAPDCLHLFKPLAAGQLRGITWLAPVLLRLHELDQFEDAALVKAKVAALFTGFITDPDGTAGGASGTNAGGALTVGMEPGSLIPLPPGTDIRFSNPTEHDAYAPFVKNHLRAVAAGMGLPYELVSGDLEGVTYSSIRAGLIEFRRRVEQLQHNVVVHLFCRPVWERFVRLAVLSGDLPAR
;
A
#
# COMPACT_ATOMS: atom_id res chain seq x y z
N PRO A 1 -7.12 23.23 -21.77
CA PRO A 1 -6.50 22.43 -22.79
C PRO A 1 -4.99 22.57 -22.65
N LEU A 2 -4.37 21.56 -22.03
CA LEU A 2 -2.91 21.42 -22.00
C LEU A 2 -2.50 21.04 -23.42
N THR A 3 -2.05 22.01 -24.19
CA THR A 3 -1.35 21.78 -25.45
C THR A 3 -0.19 20.86 -25.16
N SER A 4 -0.27 19.61 -25.65
CA SER A 4 0.83 18.67 -25.65
C SER A 4 2.00 19.33 -26.42
N LEU A 5 3.02 19.76 -25.68
CA LEU A 5 4.30 20.11 -26.27
C LEU A 5 4.83 18.82 -26.87
N HIS A 6 4.66 18.65 -28.18
CA HIS A 6 5.37 17.66 -28.96
C HIS A 6 6.84 18.07 -29.00
N LEU A 7 7.57 17.75 -27.91
CA LEU A 7 9.01 17.80 -27.94
C LEU A 7 9.47 16.66 -28.84
N GLU A 8 10.13 16.98 -29.94
CA GLU A 8 10.81 15.98 -30.74
C GLU A 8 11.79 15.21 -29.85
N PRO A 9 11.77 13.87 -29.91
CA PRO A 9 12.66 13.07 -29.09
C PRO A 9 14.13 13.35 -29.51
N LEU A 10 14.91 13.88 -28.57
CA LEU A 10 16.34 14.09 -28.80
C LEU A 10 17.07 12.74 -28.65
N PRO A 11 17.72 12.23 -29.69
CA PRO A 11 18.49 10.99 -29.59
C PRO A 11 19.75 11.24 -28.76
N LEU A 12 19.88 10.50 -27.64
CA LEU A 12 21.08 10.51 -26.82
C LEU A 12 21.93 9.28 -27.16
N PRO A 13 23.26 9.44 -27.36
CA PRO A 13 24.14 8.29 -27.57
C PRO A 13 24.11 7.34 -26.38
N ALA A 14 24.06 6.04 -26.64
CA ALA A 14 24.03 5.01 -25.59
C ALA A 14 25.19 5.11 -24.58
N PRO A 15 26.43 5.47 -24.97
CA PRO A 15 27.53 5.66 -24.02
C PRO A 15 27.35 6.81 -23.02
N ASP A 16 26.47 7.76 -23.33
CA ASP A 16 26.17 8.89 -22.46
C ASP A 16 24.99 8.63 -21.50
N CYS A 17 24.37 7.46 -21.62
CA CYS A 17 23.22 7.06 -20.81
C CYS A 17 23.61 5.94 -19.83
N LEU A 18 23.35 6.15 -18.54
CA LEU A 18 23.49 5.12 -17.52
C LEU A 18 22.12 4.49 -17.27
N HIS A 19 21.92 3.26 -17.74
CA HIS A 19 20.67 2.55 -17.57
C HIS A 19 20.76 1.54 -16.41
N LEU A 20 20.25 1.94 -15.24
CA LEU A 20 20.23 1.09 -14.04
C LEU A 20 18.95 0.29 -13.98
N PHE A 21 19.05 -1.01 -14.12
CA PHE A 21 17.94 -1.91 -13.85
C PHE A 21 18.46 -3.31 -13.51
N LYS A 22 17.61 -4.10 -12.84
CA LYS A 22 17.89 -5.50 -12.56
C LYS A 22 17.26 -6.36 -13.66
N PRO A 23 18.06 -7.02 -14.51
CA PRO A 23 17.50 -7.95 -15.49
C PRO A 23 16.95 -9.19 -14.78
N LEU A 24 15.73 -9.58 -15.12
CA LEU A 24 15.06 -10.79 -14.63
C LEU A 24 15.06 -11.90 -15.68
N ALA A 25 15.21 -11.54 -16.95
CA ALA A 25 15.22 -12.49 -18.08
C ALA A 25 16.26 -12.07 -19.10
N ALA A 26 16.75 -13.03 -19.87
CA ALA A 26 17.64 -12.79 -20.99
C ALA A 26 16.93 -11.94 -22.06
N GLY A 27 17.62 -10.94 -22.61
CA GLY A 27 17.07 -10.03 -23.62
C GLY A 27 16.15 -8.93 -23.08
N GLN A 28 16.00 -8.79 -21.78
CA GLN A 28 15.23 -7.71 -21.18
C GLN A 28 15.92 -6.36 -21.39
N LEU A 29 15.21 -5.40 -22.00
CA LEU A 29 15.74 -4.06 -22.32
C LEU A 29 15.35 -3.01 -21.27
N ARG A 30 14.33 -3.26 -20.45
CA ARG A 30 13.83 -2.33 -19.44
C ARG A 30 13.62 -3.03 -18.11
N GLY A 31 13.86 -2.31 -17.01
CA GLY A 31 13.57 -2.80 -15.67
C GLY A 31 12.07 -2.95 -15.42
N ILE A 32 11.74 -3.89 -14.55
CA ILE A 32 10.40 -4.02 -13.96
C ILE A 32 10.50 -3.47 -12.54
N THR A 33 9.52 -2.71 -12.11
CA THR A 33 9.50 -2.19 -10.74
C THR A 33 9.54 -3.33 -9.71
N TRP A 34 10.26 -3.13 -8.62
CA TRP A 34 10.33 -4.10 -7.52
C TRP A 34 9.00 -4.27 -6.80
N LEU A 35 8.09 -3.32 -6.97
CA LEU A 35 6.74 -3.39 -6.44
C LEU A 35 5.79 -4.26 -7.30
N ALA A 36 6.16 -4.61 -8.54
CA ALA A 36 5.29 -5.36 -9.45
C ALA A 36 4.62 -6.59 -8.82
N PRO A 37 5.33 -7.45 -8.05
CA PRO A 37 4.71 -8.63 -7.47
C PRO A 37 3.73 -8.33 -6.33
N VAL A 38 3.72 -7.11 -5.79
CA VAL A 38 2.92 -6.74 -4.61
C VAL A 38 1.90 -5.63 -4.85
N LEU A 39 1.94 -4.97 -6.02
CA LEU A 39 1.05 -3.85 -6.33
C LEU A 39 -0.43 -4.20 -6.16
N LEU A 40 -0.85 -5.35 -6.69
CA LEU A 40 -2.25 -5.77 -6.56
C LEU A 40 -2.63 -6.03 -5.10
N ARG A 41 -1.74 -6.65 -4.33
CA ARG A 41 -1.98 -6.92 -2.90
C ARG A 41 -2.05 -5.64 -2.07
N LEU A 42 -1.24 -4.63 -2.40
CA LEU A 42 -1.28 -3.32 -1.74
C LEU A 42 -2.61 -2.62 -2.04
N HIS A 43 -3.07 -2.68 -3.28
CA HIS A 43 -4.35 -2.11 -3.68
C HIS A 43 -5.54 -2.78 -2.96
N GLU A 44 -5.55 -4.12 -2.91
CA GLU A 44 -6.58 -4.89 -2.21
C GLU A 44 -6.58 -4.62 -0.68
N LEU A 45 -5.39 -4.43 -0.10
CA LEU A 45 -5.26 -4.09 1.31
C LEU A 45 -5.84 -2.70 1.60
N ASP A 46 -5.52 -1.70 0.78
CA ASP A 46 -6.05 -0.34 0.86
C ASP A 46 -7.58 -0.33 0.79
N GLN A 47 -8.17 -1.02 -0.20
CA GLN A 47 -9.62 -1.15 -0.31
C GLN A 47 -10.27 -1.87 0.89
N PHE A 48 -9.59 -2.88 1.42
CA PHE A 48 -10.07 -3.58 2.61
C PHE A 48 -10.05 -2.68 3.85
N GLU A 49 -8.99 -1.89 4.04
CA GLU A 49 -8.87 -0.95 5.16
C GLU A 49 -9.93 0.15 5.07
N ASP A 50 -10.18 0.70 3.89
CA ASP A 50 -11.27 1.66 3.65
C ASP A 50 -12.63 1.07 3.98
N ALA A 51 -12.93 -0.14 3.52
CA ALA A 51 -14.19 -0.83 3.82
C ALA A 51 -14.35 -1.12 5.32
N ALA A 52 -13.26 -1.53 5.98
CA ALA A 52 -13.25 -1.77 7.42
C ALA A 52 -13.48 -0.47 8.22
N LEU A 53 -12.89 0.64 7.79
CA LEU A 53 -13.09 1.96 8.40
C LEU A 53 -14.53 2.43 8.23
N VAL A 54 -15.11 2.27 7.03
CA VAL A 54 -16.52 2.61 6.78
C VAL A 54 -17.45 1.75 7.67
N LYS A 55 -17.19 0.44 7.74
CA LYS A 55 -17.94 -0.46 8.63
C LYS A 55 -17.86 -0.01 10.09
N ALA A 56 -16.67 0.33 10.58
CA ALA A 56 -16.49 0.80 11.95
C ALA A 56 -17.22 2.14 12.22
N LYS A 57 -17.15 3.08 11.25
CA LYS A 57 -17.90 4.34 11.33
C LYS A 57 -19.42 4.10 11.38
N VAL A 58 -19.94 3.25 10.52
CA VAL A 58 -21.38 2.91 10.50
C VAL A 58 -21.75 2.22 11.81
N ALA A 59 -20.96 1.27 12.30
CA ALA A 59 -21.23 0.61 13.58
C ALA A 59 -21.23 1.59 14.76
N ALA A 60 -20.35 2.59 14.76
CA ALA A 60 -20.32 3.65 15.77
C ALA A 60 -21.53 4.61 15.72
N LEU A 61 -22.20 4.69 14.57
CA LEU A 61 -23.42 5.49 14.39
C LEU A 61 -24.69 4.73 14.78
N PHE A 62 -24.59 3.44 15.13
CA PHE A 62 -25.77 2.67 15.49
C PHE A 62 -26.47 3.24 16.71
N THR A 63 -27.71 3.57 16.45
CA THR A 63 -28.70 4.10 17.35
C THR A 63 -29.65 2.97 17.77
N GLY A 64 -30.22 3.06 18.97
CA GLY A 64 -31.24 2.11 19.39
C GLY A 64 -32.56 2.37 18.63
N PHE A 65 -33.17 1.31 18.17
CA PHE A 65 -34.56 1.39 17.63
C PHE A 65 -35.52 0.86 18.65
N ILE A 66 -36.61 1.60 18.87
CA ILE A 66 -37.72 1.17 19.74
C ILE A 66 -38.83 0.65 18.85
N THR A 67 -39.10 -0.64 18.93
CA THR A 67 -40.29 -1.25 18.30
C THR A 67 -41.45 -1.15 19.28
N ASP A 68 -42.54 -0.54 18.87
CA ASP A 68 -43.80 -0.51 19.61
C ASP A 68 -44.79 -1.43 18.91
N PRO A 69 -45.03 -2.64 19.41
CA PRO A 69 -45.99 -3.60 18.82
C PRO A 69 -47.43 -3.11 18.88
N ASP A 70 -47.79 -2.31 19.85
CA ASP A 70 -49.16 -1.89 20.14
C ASP A 70 -49.51 -0.48 19.60
N GLY A 71 -48.54 0.24 19.02
CA GLY A 71 -48.73 1.56 18.39
C GLY A 71 -49.11 2.69 19.34
N THR A 72 -48.80 2.55 20.64
CA THR A 72 -49.13 3.53 21.67
C THR A 72 -48.06 4.59 21.90
N ALA A 73 -46.81 4.38 21.43
CA ALA A 73 -45.75 5.34 21.48
C ALA A 73 -45.93 6.33 20.33
N GLY A 74 -46.15 7.60 20.67
CA GLY A 74 -46.44 8.68 19.71
C GLY A 74 -45.45 8.75 18.56
N GLY A 75 -46.01 8.95 17.35
CA GLY A 75 -45.39 8.74 16.06
C GLY A 75 -44.01 9.32 15.84
N ALA A 76 -43.24 8.62 15.04
CA ALA A 76 -41.94 9.05 14.57
C ALA A 76 -42.00 10.41 13.86
N SER A 77 -41.28 11.39 14.38
CA SER A 77 -41.10 12.70 13.75
C SER A 77 -40.06 12.57 12.66
N GLY A 78 -40.47 12.27 11.45
CA GLY A 78 -39.62 12.25 10.26
C GLY A 78 -40.32 12.85 9.06
N THR A 79 -39.56 13.50 8.18
CA THR A 79 -40.09 14.08 6.95
C THR A 79 -40.26 12.99 5.90
N ASN A 80 -41.51 12.79 5.44
CA ASN A 80 -41.81 11.85 4.36
C ASN A 80 -41.38 12.44 3.00
N ALA A 81 -40.28 12.02 2.44
CA ALA A 81 -39.97 12.23 1.03
C ALA A 81 -40.31 10.93 0.27
N GLY A 82 -41.42 10.94 -0.47
CA GLY A 82 -41.78 9.81 -1.35
C GLY A 82 -42.15 8.50 -0.70
N GLY A 83 -42.76 8.51 0.51
CA GLY A 83 -43.23 7.30 1.19
C GLY A 83 -42.19 6.51 1.99
N ALA A 84 -40.92 6.96 2.01
CA ALA A 84 -39.91 6.39 2.87
C ALA A 84 -39.64 7.30 4.08
N LEU A 85 -39.61 6.73 5.27
CA LEU A 85 -39.20 7.43 6.49
C LEU A 85 -37.69 7.72 6.40
N THR A 86 -37.33 8.99 6.18
CA THR A 86 -35.92 9.43 6.23
C THR A 86 -35.68 10.06 7.60
N VAL A 87 -34.94 9.37 8.44
CA VAL A 87 -34.52 9.84 9.77
C VAL A 87 -33.02 10.03 9.79
N GLY A 88 -32.57 11.22 10.25
CA GLY A 88 -31.15 11.46 10.47
C GLY A 88 -30.64 10.54 11.59
N MET A 89 -29.59 9.76 11.30
CA MET A 89 -28.93 8.89 12.29
C MET A 89 -27.88 9.73 13.04
N GLU A 90 -28.19 10.14 14.25
CA GLU A 90 -27.20 10.73 15.16
C GLU A 90 -26.75 9.68 16.20
N PRO A 91 -25.47 9.66 16.59
CA PRO A 91 -24.97 8.74 17.60
C PRO A 91 -25.76 8.87 18.92
N GLY A 92 -26.31 7.74 19.41
CA GLY A 92 -27.08 7.71 20.66
C GLY A 92 -28.54 8.15 20.56
N SER A 93 -29.06 8.44 19.35
CA SER A 93 -30.50 8.74 19.17
C SER A 93 -31.31 7.46 19.23
N LEU A 94 -32.52 7.53 19.84
CA LEU A 94 -33.50 6.46 19.87
C LEU A 94 -34.60 6.80 18.85
N ILE A 95 -34.75 5.97 17.84
CA ILE A 95 -35.72 6.19 16.76
C ILE A 95 -36.91 5.25 16.94
N PRO A 96 -38.13 5.80 17.18
CA PRO A 96 -39.35 4.98 17.25
C PRO A 96 -39.72 4.50 15.84
N LEU A 97 -40.01 3.21 15.71
CA LEU A 97 -40.47 2.57 14.48
C LEU A 97 -41.99 2.49 14.43
N PRO A 98 -42.60 2.58 13.22
CA PRO A 98 -44.02 2.32 13.04
C PRO A 98 -44.40 0.91 13.48
N PRO A 99 -45.63 0.70 13.97
CA PRO A 99 -46.13 -0.61 14.39
C PRO A 99 -46.00 -1.65 13.26
N GLY A 100 -45.50 -2.84 13.60
CA GLY A 100 -45.34 -3.94 12.65
C GLY A 100 -44.09 -3.87 11.75
N THR A 101 -43.19 -2.89 11.94
CA THR A 101 -41.92 -2.84 11.26
C THR A 101 -40.80 -3.37 12.16
N ASP A 102 -39.98 -4.26 11.61
CA ASP A 102 -38.77 -4.77 12.25
C ASP A 102 -37.57 -4.42 11.40
N ILE A 103 -36.51 -3.94 12.02
CA ILE A 103 -35.25 -3.63 11.30
C ILE A 103 -34.29 -4.78 11.58
N ARG A 104 -33.99 -5.52 10.54
CA ARG A 104 -32.92 -6.53 10.57
C ARG A 104 -31.63 -5.90 10.07
N PHE A 105 -30.71 -5.69 10.98
CA PHE A 105 -29.35 -5.38 10.59
C PHE A 105 -28.63 -6.66 10.18
N SER A 106 -28.03 -6.65 8.99
CA SER A 106 -26.99 -7.60 8.70
C SER A 106 -25.82 -7.24 9.62
N ASN A 107 -25.78 -7.87 10.79
CA ASN A 107 -24.61 -7.78 11.67
C ASN A 107 -23.61 -8.83 11.16
N PRO A 108 -22.70 -8.46 10.24
CA PRO A 108 -21.62 -9.35 9.87
C PRO A 108 -20.83 -9.55 11.14
N THR A 109 -20.72 -10.79 11.58
CA THR A 109 -19.96 -11.23 12.75
C THR A 109 -18.70 -10.39 12.85
N GLU A 110 -18.47 -9.77 14.00
CA GLU A 110 -17.18 -9.11 14.25
C GLU A 110 -16.12 -10.16 14.05
N HIS A 111 -15.42 -10.06 12.93
CA HIS A 111 -14.28 -10.91 12.73
C HIS A 111 -13.15 -10.33 13.56
N ASP A 112 -12.78 -11.01 14.65
CA ASP A 112 -11.48 -10.88 15.32
C ASP A 112 -10.30 -11.06 14.35
N ALA A 113 -10.60 -11.24 13.07
CA ALA A 113 -9.65 -11.54 12.02
C ALA A 113 -9.01 -10.29 11.37
N TYR A 114 -9.39 -9.05 11.74
CA TYR A 114 -8.82 -7.86 11.11
C TYR A 114 -7.29 -7.79 11.29
N ALA A 115 -6.82 -7.81 12.53
CA ALA A 115 -5.39 -7.72 12.80
C ALA A 115 -4.57 -8.89 12.23
N PRO A 116 -5.00 -10.16 12.37
CA PRO A 116 -4.33 -11.28 11.70
C PRO A 116 -4.35 -11.20 10.18
N PHE A 117 -5.44 -10.70 9.58
CA PHE A 117 -5.56 -10.54 8.14
C PHE A 117 -4.57 -9.50 7.61
N VAL A 118 -4.56 -8.29 8.18
CA VAL A 118 -3.61 -7.22 7.83
C VAL A 118 -2.17 -7.69 8.01
N LYS A 119 -1.87 -8.35 9.15
CA LYS A 119 -0.55 -8.90 9.44
C LYS A 119 -0.10 -9.93 8.38
N ASN A 120 -0.98 -10.82 7.95
CA ASN A 120 -0.70 -11.78 6.89
C ASN A 120 -0.50 -11.12 5.52
N HIS A 121 -1.28 -10.09 5.20
CA HIS A 121 -1.11 -9.32 3.97
C HIS A 121 0.22 -8.57 3.93
N LEU A 122 0.58 -7.89 5.01
CA LEU A 122 1.88 -7.20 5.13
C LEU A 122 3.07 -8.16 5.06
N ARG A 123 2.95 -9.38 5.64
CA ARG A 123 3.97 -10.43 5.49
C ARG A 123 4.12 -10.87 4.04
N ALA A 124 3.01 -11.03 3.33
CA ALA A 124 3.05 -11.40 1.91
C ALA A 124 3.62 -10.27 1.03
N VAL A 125 3.35 -9.00 1.35
CA VAL A 125 3.97 -7.83 0.71
C VAL A 125 5.46 -7.81 0.98
N ALA A 126 5.88 -7.95 2.25
CA ALA A 126 7.28 -8.00 2.64
C ALA A 126 8.04 -9.11 1.90
N ALA A 127 7.48 -10.32 1.85
CA ALA A 127 8.04 -11.45 1.12
C ALA A 127 8.16 -11.17 -0.38
N GLY A 128 7.15 -10.57 -1.01
CA GLY A 128 7.16 -10.20 -2.42
C GLY A 128 8.21 -9.15 -2.78
N MET A 129 8.48 -8.23 -1.87
CA MET A 129 9.57 -7.24 -1.97
C MET A 129 10.93 -7.84 -1.58
N GLY A 130 10.93 -8.98 -0.87
CA GLY A 130 12.11 -9.62 -0.29
C GLY A 130 12.71 -8.82 0.86
N LEU A 131 11.84 -8.25 1.67
CA LEU A 131 12.18 -7.53 2.90
C LEU A 131 11.72 -8.35 4.11
N PRO A 132 12.39 -8.28 5.25
CA PRO A 132 11.85 -8.76 6.52
C PRO A 132 10.55 -8.01 6.87
N TYR A 133 9.57 -8.74 7.40
CA TYR A 133 8.27 -8.17 7.81
C TYR A 133 8.44 -7.00 8.79
N GLU A 134 9.36 -7.15 9.74
CA GLU A 134 9.65 -6.18 10.79
C GLU A 134 10.16 -4.83 10.24
N LEU A 135 10.85 -4.85 9.08
CA LEU A 135 11.30 -3.63 8.41
C LEU A 135 10.18 -2.92 7.64
N VAL A 136 9.14 -3.65 7.24
CA VAL A 136 8.00 -3.08 6.52
C VAL A 136 6.95 -2.54 7.48
N SER A 137 6.64 -3.31 8.53
CA SER A 137 5.57 -2.98 9.48
C SER A 137 6.04 -2.17 10.69
N GLY A 138 7.33 -2.26 11.04
CA GLY A 138 7.84 -1.76 12.33
C GLY A 138 7.34 -2.55 13.55
N ASP A 139 6.61 -3.65 13.33
CA ASP A 139 6.08 -4.50 14.40
C ASP A 139 7.17 -5.42 14.96
N LEU A 140 7.54 -5.18 16.19
CA LEU A 140 8.52 -5.98 16.93
C LEU A 140 7.87 -6.92 17.96
N GLU A 141 6.55 -7.07 17.94
CA GLU A 141 5.83 -7.95 18.85
C GLU A 141 6.24 -9.42 18.66
N GLY A 142 6.63 -10.07 19.74
CA GLY A 142 7.05 -11.48 19.70
C GLY A 142 8.39 -11.74 19.02
N VAL A 143 9.13 -10.69 18.63
CA VAL A 143 10.43 -10.83 17.98
C VAL A 143 11.53 -10.97 19.04
N THR A 144 12.37 -12.02 18.89
CA THR A 144 13.58 -12.18 19.70
C THR A 144 14.79 -11.58 19.00
N TYR A 145 15.80 -11.18 19.77
CA TYR A 145 17.06 -10.65 19.20
C TYR A 145 17.70 -11.60 18.18
N SER A 146 17.65 -12.90 18.45
CA SER A 146 18.22 -13.91 17.54
C SER A 146 17.46 -14.04 16.23
N SER A 147 16.11 -13.96 16.26
CA SER A 147 15.28 -14.06 15.05
C SER A 147 15.44 -12.84 14.16
N ILE A 148 15.41 -11.63 14.72
CA ILE A 148 15.60 -10.39 13.94
C ILE A 148 17.01 -10.33 13.35
N ARG A 149 18.02 -10.76 14.11
CA ARG A 149 19.40 -10.80 13.62
C ARG A 149 19.56 -11.73 12.43
N ALA A 150 18.95 -12.92 12.48
CA ALA A 150 18.98 -13.87 11.36
C ALA A 150 18.33 -13.27 10.09
N GLY A 151 17.15 -12.66 10.22
CA GLY A 151 16.47 -11.97 9.12
C GLY A 151 17.29 -10.83 8.53
N LEU A 152 17.93 -10.01 9.38
CA LEU A 152 18.77 -8.91 8.94
C LEU A 152 20.07 -9.37 8.25
N ILE A 153 20.63 -10.50 8.61
CA ILE A 153 21.82 -11.06 7.92
C ILE A 153 21.47 -11.42 6.48
N GLU A 154 20.35 -12.12 6.26
CA GLU A 154 19.90 -12.48 4.92
C GLU A 154 19.53 -11.23 4.10
N PHE A 155 18.87 -10.27 4.71
CA PHE A 155 18.56 -9.00 4.06
C PHE A 155 19.83 -8.25 3.63
N ARG A 156 20.84 -8.14 4.51
CA ARG A 156 22.12 -7.49 4.19
C ARG A 156 22.83 -8.17 3.03
N ARG A 157 22.90 -9.51 3.02
CA ARG A 157 23.49 -10.27 1.90
C ARG A 157 22.80 -9.95 0.58
N ARG A 158 21.48 -9.84 0.58
CA ARG A 158 20.71 -9.45 -0.61
C ARG A 158 21.01 -8.02 -1.04
N VAL A 159 21.09 -7.09 -0.10
CA VAL A 159 21.45 -5.68 -0.37
C VAL A 159 22.85 -5.60 -0.95
N GLU A 160 23.84 -6.26 -0.36
CA GLU A 160 25.22 -6.32 -0.85
C GLU A 160 25.30 -6.87 -2.28
N GLN A 161 24.53 -7.92 -2.57
CA GLN A 161 24.43 -8.50 -3.92
C GLN A 161 23.87 -7.49 -4.93
N LEU A 162 22.83 -6.74 -4.56
CA LEU A 162 22.24 -5.69 -5.40
C LEU A 162 23.19 -4.51 -5.58
N GLN A 163 23.86 -4.07 -4.51
CA GLN A 163 24.86 -3.02 -4.56
C GLN A 163 25.99 -3.39 -5.52
N HIS A 164 26.52 -4.60 -5.39
CA HIS A 164 27.63 -5.04 -6.25
C HIS A 164 27.22 -5.22 -7.70
N ASN A 165 26.15 -5.97 -7.96
CA ASN A 165 25.79 -6.38 -9.32
C ASN A 165 25.07 -5.28 -10.11
N VAL A 166 24.33 -4.39 -9.43
CA VAL A 166 23.55 -3.34 -10.10
C VAL A 166 24.22 -1.98 -9.93
N VAL A 167 24.43 -1.52 -8.69
CA VAL A 167 24.89 -0.16 -8.44
C VAL A 167 26.35 0.00 -8.83
N VAL A 168 27.24 -0.86 -8.33
CA VAL A 168 28.67 -0.76 -8.61
C VAL A 168 28.95 -1.00 -10.09
N HIS A 169 28.33 -2.03 -10.68
CA HIS A 169 28.61 -2.41 -12.06
C HIS A 169 27.99 -1.45 -13.09
N LEU A 170 26.73 -1.06 -12.91
CA LEU A 170 25.99 -0.26 -13.90
C LEU A 170 26.10 1.26 -13.67
N PHE A 171 26.50 1.70 -12.49
CA PHE A 171 26.61 3.13 -12.17
C PHE A 171 28.01 3.54 -11.76
N CYS A 172 28.52 3.02 -10.64
CA CYS A 172 29.80 3.50 -10.10
C CYS A 172 30.96 3.31 -11.08
N ARG A 173 31.04 2.15 -11.73
CA ARG A 173 32.13 1.83 -12.67
C ARG A 173 32.13 2.72 -13.91
N PRO A 174 31.03 2.88 -14.66
CA PRO A 174 31.02 3.78 -15.81
C PRO A 174 31.29 5.25 -15.44
N VAL A 175 30.78 5.71 -14.30
CA VAL A 175 31.06 7.07 -13.81
C VAL A 175 32.55 7.24 -13.50
N TRP A 176 33.15 6.28 -12.81
CA TRP A 176 34.54 6.28 -12.48
C TRP A 176 35.43 6.23 -13.73
N GLU A 177 35.14 5.35 -14.67
CA GLU A 177 35.87 5.25 -15.94
C GLU A 177 35.80 6.54 -16.75
N ARG A 178 34.64 7.20 -16.78
CA ARG A 178 34.47 8.52 -17.43
C ARG A 178 35.25 9.60 -16.70
N PHE A 179 35.25 9.63 -15.38
CA PHE A 179 35.99 10.56 -14.56
C PHE A 179 37.53 10.43 -14.83
N VAL A 180 38.04 9.22 -14.74
CA VAL A 180 39.46 8.96 -14.99
C VAL A 180 39.87 9.35 -16.42
N ARG A 181 39.05 9.00 -17.43
CA ARG A 181 39.28 9.38 -18.81
C ARG A 181 39.38 10.90 -18.99
N LEU A 182 38.48 11.65 -18.39
CA LEU A 182 38.47 13.11 -18.43
C LEU A 182 39.68 13.69 -17.72
N ALA A 183 40.07 13.16 -16.57
CA ALA A 183 41.24 13.60 -15.81
C ALA A 183 42.55 13.34 -16.54
N VAL A 184 42.64 12.28 -17.34
CA VAL A 184 43.77 12.03 -18.23
C VAL A 184 43.76 13.02 -19.40
N LEU A 185 42.61 13.29 -19.99
CA LEU A 185 42.49 14.25 -21.12
C LEU A 185 42.76 15.70 -20.70
N SER A 186 42.41 16.09 -19.45
CA SER A 186 42.75 17.42 -18.89
C SER A 186 44.22 17.57 -18.48
N GLY A 187 44.96 16.47 -18.40
CA GLY A 187 46.36 16.47 -17.95
C GLY A 187 46.53 16.40 -16.43
N ASP A 188 45.44 16.23 -15.67
CA ASP A 188 45.49 16.10 -14.20
C ASP A 188 46.07 14.75 -13.76
N LEU A 189 45.92 13.72 -14.61
CA LEU A 189 46.47 12.39 -14.39
C LEU A 189 47.43 12.00 -15.53
N PRO A 190 48.57 11.36 -15.22
CA PRO A 190 49.48 10.89 -16.26
C PRO A 190 48.83 9.72 -17.02
N ALA A 191 48.87 9.80 -18.35
CA ALA A 191 48.52 8.66 -19.20
C ALA A 191 49.61 7.59 -19.03
N ARG A 192 49.23 6.43 -18.47
CA ARG A 192 50.07 5.22 -18.42
C ARG A 192 49.57 4.19 -19.39
#